data_8ffe4ce532aedac27b4c39052648e973
#
_entry.id   8ffe4ce532aedac27b4c39052648e973
#
_cell.length_a   1.000
_cell.length_b   1.000
_cell.length_c   1.000
_cell.angle_alpha   90.00
_cell.angle_beta   90.00
_cell.angle_gamma   90.00
#
_symmetry.space_group_name_H-M   'P 1'
#
loop_
_entity.id
_entity.type
_entity.pdbx_description
1 polymer ?
#
loop_
_entity_poly.entity_id
_entity_poly.type
_entity_poly.pdbx_seq_one_letter_code
_entity_poly.pdbx_strand_id
1 'polypeptide(L)'
;STAMTRRFKQCVGVEILPELHQKACDAVTKLRESVGEDAFGMLPPIKLECGDMLAVDVGDADVVYCFATCFSPEIMGALESKLSAEMKPGARLVLVSKQMESNAFEPWGPNDGYVSVEQAHSKWNLDCYLYRKREESFDVSSSSATHRVAW
;
A
#
# COMPACT_ATOMS: atom_id res chain seq x y z
N SER A 1 -3.25 7.06 13.59
CA SER A 1 -3.03 5.73 13.05
C SER A 1 -4.25 5.28 12.26
N THR A 2 -4.04 4.64 11.15
CA THR A 2 -5.05 4.27 10.16
C THR A 2 -6.12 3.34 10.74
N ALA A 3 -5.74 2.43 11.65
CA ALA A 3 -6.66 1.52 12.32
C ALA A 3 -7.71 2.22 13.19
N MET A 4 -7.42 3.41 13.69
CA MET A 4 -8.33 4.14 14.57
C MET A 4 -9.50 4.82 13.86
N THR A 5 -9.54 4.82 12.52
CA THR A 5 -10.57 5.55 11.76
C THR A 5 -11.82 4.72 11.43
N ARG A 6 -11.87 3.44 11.77
CA ARG A 6 -12.96 2.48 11.44
C ARG A 6 -13.34 2.41 9.95
N ARG A 7 -12.49 2.91 9.06
CA ARG A 7 -12.77 2.96 7.63
C ARG A 7 -12.32 1.72 6.89
N PHE A 8 -11.51 0.87 7.53
CA PHE A 8 -10.96 -0.34 6.94
C PHE A 8 -11.63 -1.59 7.53
N LYS A 9 -11.85 -2.59 6.68
CA LYS A 9 -12.36 -3.89 7.11
C LYS A 9 -11.29 -4.70 7.83
N GLN A 10 -10.02 -4.54 7.44
CA GLN A 10 -8.86 -5.23 8.00
C GLN A 10 -7.61 -4.41 7.75
N CYS A 11 -6.63 -4.55 8.64
CA CYS A 11 -5.26 -4.04 8.45
C CYS A 11 -4.31 -5.24 8.46
N VAL A 12 -3.50 -5.39 7.40
CA VAL A 12 -2.48 -6.43 7.29
C VAL A 12 -1.10 -5.77 7.31
N GLY A 13 -0.20 -6.25 8.16
CA GLY A 13 1.20 -5.86 8.20
C GLY A 13 2.09 -7.05 7.85
N VAL A 14 3.10 -6.82 7.02
CA VAL A 14 4.05 -7.84 6.58
C VAL A 14 5.46 -7.39 6.92
N GLU A 15 6.23 -8.25 7.58
CA GLU A 15 7.61 -8.00 7.96
C GLU A 15 8.46 -9.25 7.75
N ILE A 16 9.54 -9.11 6.99
CA ILE A 16 10.41 -10.25 6.65
C ILE A 16 11.35 -10.64 7.80
N LEU A 17 11.70 -9.68 8.67
CA LEU A 17 12.61 -9.91 9.79
C LEU A 17 11.82 -10.43 11.01
N PRO A 18 12.06 -11.67 11.47
CA PRO A 18 11.29 -12.26 12.58
C PRO A 18 11.33 -11.42 13.87
N GLU A 19 12.45 -10.77 14.16
CA GLU A 19 12.60 -9.95 15.36
C GLU A 19 11.77 -8.67 15.28
N LEU A 20 11.66 -8.05 14.11
CA LEU A 20 10.80 -6.88 13.91
C LEU A 20 9.33 -7.27 13.87
N HIS A 21 9.00 -8.41 13.26
CA HIS A 21 7.66 -8.98 13.31
C HIS A 21 7.24 -9.24 14.77
N GLN A 22 8.10 -9.84 15.60
CA GLN A 22 7.79 -10.06 17.01
C GLN A 22 7.54 -8.75 17.75
N LYS A 23 8.37 -7.72 17.52
CA LYS A 23 8.15 -6.38 18.10
C LYS A 23 6.81 -5.76 17.67
N ALA A 24 6.39 -5.99 16.44
CA ALA A 24 5.08 -5.53 15.97
C ALA A 24 3.93 -6.26 16.68
N CYS A 25 4.04 -7.58 16.88
CA CYS A 25 3.08 -8.36 17.67
C CYS A 25 3.00 -7.87 19.11
N ASP A 26 4.15 -7.61 19.75
CA ASP A 26 4.21 -7.07 21.12
C ASP A 26 3.57 -5.67 21.20
N ALA A 27 3.75 -4.84 20.17
CA ALA A 27 3.13 -3.52 20.11
C ALA A 27 1.60 -3.60 20.02
N VAL A 28 1.06 -4.55 19.24
CA VAL A 28 -0.39 -4.78 19.16
C VAL A 28 -0.93 -5.27 20.50
N THR A 29 -0.21 -6.16 21.20
CA THR A 29 -0.57 -6.62 22.53
C THR A 29 -0.62 -5.46 23.55
N LYS A 30 0.43 -4.63 23.57
CA LYS A 30 0.46 -3.44 24.42
C LYS A 30 -0.64 -2.43 24.09
N LEU A 31 -0.97 -2.26 22.82
CA LEU A 31 -2.10 -1.42 22.43
C LEU A 31 -3.40 -1.96 23.02
N ARG A 32 -3.66 -3.26 22.89
CA ARG A 32 -4.84 -3.92 23.46
C ARG A 32 -4.94 -3.69 24.98
N GLU A 33 -3.85 -3.92 25.68
CA GLU A 33 -3.77 -3.68 27.13
C GLU A 33 -4.03 -2.22 27.50
N SER A 34 -3.52 -1.28 26.72
CA SER A 34 -3.61 0.17 27.03
C SER A 34 -5.00 0.74 26.77
N VAL A 35 -5.71 0.26 25.74
CA VAL A 35 -7.05 0.78 25.38
C VAL A 35 -8.20 -0.04 25.96
N GLY A 36 -7.94 -1.26 26.43
CA GLY A 36 -8.93 -2.21 26.92
C GLY A 36 -9.62 -3.01 25.80
N GLU A 37 -10.15 -4.17 26.15
CA GLU A 37 -10.74 -5.11 25.18
C GLU A 37 -11.90 -4.51 24.39
N ASP A 38 -12.78 -3.76 25.02
CA ASP A 38 -13.93 -3.14 24.35
C ASP A 38 -13.50 -2.15 23.28
N ALA A 39 -12.57 -1.24 23.62
CA ALA A 39 -12.06 -0.26 22.65
C ALA A 39 -11.21 -0.92 21.57
N PHE A 40 -10.41 -1.94 21.89
CA PHE A 40 -9.64 -2.69 20.92
C PHE A 40 -10.55 -3.46 19.95
N GLY A 41 -11.62 -4.08 20.42
CA GLY A 41 -12.63 -4.77 19.60
C GLY A 41 -13.38 -3.85 18.64
N MET A 42 -13.30 -2.52 18.84
CA MET A 42 -13.84 -1.54 17.91
C MET A 42 -12.88 -1.17 16.75
N LEU A 43 -11.62 -1.55 16.83
CA LEU A 43 -10.65 -1.36 15.74
C LEU A 43 -10.87 -2.41 14.65
N PRO A 44 -10.46 -2.11 13.40
CA PRO A 44 -10.37 -3.14 12.38
C PRO A 44 -9.44 -4.27 12.83
N PRO A 45 -9.75 -5.54 12.51
CA PRO A 45 -8.83 -6.64 12.77
C PRO A 45 -7.42 -6.34 12.25
N ILE A 46 -6.42 -6.57 13.08
CA ILE A 46 -5.00 -6.40 12.74
C ILE A 46 -4.39 -7.78 12.58
N LYS A 47 -3.91 -8.09 11.38
CA LYS A 47 -3.18 -9.31 11.06
C LYS A 47 -1.72 -8.97 10.78
N LEU A 48 -0.81 -9.66 11.45
CA LEU A 48 0.63 -9.51 11.22
C LEU A 48 1.18 -10.81 10.67
N GLU A 49 1.93 -10.72 9.58
CA GLU A 49 2.54 -11.87 8.90
C GLU A 49 4.06 -11.70 8.89
N CYS A 50 4.78 -12.76 9.28
CA CYS A 50 6.21 -12.84 9.09
C CYS A 50 6.48 -13.43 7.70
N GLY A 51 6.93 -12.60 6.76
CA GLY A 51 7.11 -13.04 5.38
C GLY A 51 7.62 -11.97 4.44
N ASP A 52 7.78 -12.37 3.18
CA ASP A 52 8.20 -11.48 2.11
C ASP A 52 7.00 -10.70 1.55
N MET A 53 7.09 -9.38 1.52
CA MET A 53 6.07 -8.52 0.94
C MET A 53 5.81 -8.80 -0.55
N LEU A 54 6.82 -9.33 -1.26
CA LEU A 54 6.69 -9.70 -2.67
C LEU A 54 5.85 -10.97 -2.88
N ALA A 55 5.65 -11.77 -1.83
CA ALA A 55 4.84 -12.99 -1.87
C ALA A 55 3.39 -12.79 -1.40
N VAL A 56 3.07 -11.66 -0.77
CA VAL A 56 1.72 -11.39 -0.24
C VAL A 56 0.85 -10.76 -1.32
N ASP A 57 -0.36 -11.29 -1.51
CA ASP A 57 -1.36 -10.74 -2.41
C ASP A 57 -1.88 -9.38 -1.91
N VAL A 58 -1.89 -8.39 -2.79
CA VAL A 58 -2.40 -7.03 -2.52
C VAL A 58 -3.57 -6.63 -3.42
N GLY A 59 -4.12 -7.58 -4.17
CA GLY A 59 -5.15 -7.33 -5.19
C GLY A 59 -6.45 -6.74 -4.66
N ASP A 60 -6.83 -7.04 -3.43
CA ASP A 60 -8.04 -6.52 -2.78
C ASP A 60 -7.77 -5.28 -1.91
N ALA A 61 -6.51 -4.90 -1.72
CA ALA A 61 -6.14 -3.75 -0.90
C ALA A 61 -6.70 -2.43 -1.46
N ASP A 62 -7.31 -1.63 -0.58
CA ASP A 62 -7.71 -0.26 -0.90
C ASP A 62 -6.56 0.74 -0.73
N VAL A 63 -5.67 0.45 0.21
CA VAL A 63 -4.48 1.24 0.51
C VAL A 63 -3.31 0.32 0.80
N VAL A 64 -2.19 0.55 0.11
CA VAL A 64 -0.89 -0.05 0.40
C VAL A 64 0.03 1.03 0.96
N TYR A 65 0.65 0.77 2.10
CA TYR A 65 1.67 1.63 2.70
C TYR A 65 2.99 0.88 2.73
N CYS A 66 4.05 1.49 2.22
CA CYS A 66 5.36 0.87 2.16
C CYS A 66 6.46 1.82 2.64
N PHE A 67 7.21 1.41 3.66
CA PHE A 67 8.37 2.12 4.18
C PHE A 67 9.62 1.67 3.46
N ALA A 68 9.98 2.35 2.36
CA ALA A 68 10.98 1.91 1.39
C ALA A 68 12.38 2.50 1.60
N THR A 69 12.66 3.10 2.76
CA THR A 69 13.91 3.84 3.03
C THR A 69 15.17 3.02 2.74
N CYS A 70 15.15 1.72 3.09
CA CYS A 70 16.30 0.83 2.95
C CYS A 70 16.23 -0.07 1.70
N PHE A 71 15.28 0.14 0.78
CA PHE A 71 15.14 -0.75 -0.38
C PHE A 71 16.19 -0.43 -1.44
N SER A 72 16.80 -1.48 -1.97
CA SER A 72 17.68 -1.38 -3.12
C SER A 72 16.90 -1.12 -4.41
N PRO A 73 17.54 -0.66 -5.50
CA PRO A 73 16.89 -0.50 -6.80
C PRO A 73 16.21 -1.79 -7.30
N GLU A 74 16.82 -2.94 -7.04
CA GLU A 74 16.28 -4.25 -7.45
C GLU A 74 14.98 -4.58 -6.70
N ILE A 75 14.96 -4.33 -5.38
CA ILE A 75 13.75 -4.51 -4.56
C ILE A 75 12.66 -3.54 -5.01
N MET A 76 13.02 -2.28 -5.30
CA MET A 76 12.08 -1.30 -5.82
C MET A 76 11.48 -1.72 -7.16
N GLY A 77 12.30 -2.22 -8.10
CA GLY A 77 11.81 -2.70 -9.40
C GLY A 77 10.86 -3.90 -9.28
N ALA A 78 11.18 -4.85 -8.37
CA ALA A 78 10.30 -5.98 -8.09
C ALA A 78 8.97 -5.55 -7.44
N LEU A 79 9.04 -4.61 -6.49
CA LEU A 79 7.86 -4.03 -5.84
C LEU A 79 6.98 -3.29 -6.85
N GLU A 80 7.56 -2.46 -7.71
CA GLU A 80 6.84 -1.76 -8.76
C GLU A 80 6.11 -2.71 -9.70
N SER A 81 6.79 -3.74 -10.16
CA SER A 81 6.22 -4.76 -11.05
C SER A 81 5.04 -5.45 -10.39
N LYS A 82 5.20 -5.87 -9.14
CA LYS A 82 4.14 -6.51 -8.34
C LYS A 82 2.94 -5.60 -8.15
N LEU A 83 3.15 -4.39 -7.62
CA LEU A 83 2.06 -3.45 -7.33
C LEU A 83 1.33 -3.01 -8.61
N SER A 84 2.08 -2.86 -9.73
CA SER A 84 1.49 -2.55 -11.03
C SER A 84 0.60 -3.68 -11.55
N ALA A 85 0.95 -4.93 -11.30
CA ALA A 85 0.18 -6.09 -11.75
C ALA A 85 -1.02 -6.41 -10.83
N GLU A 86 -0.86 -6.29 -9.51
CA GLU A 86 -1.83 -6.81 -8.56
C GLU A 86 -2.80 -5.75 -8.01
N MET A 87 -2.35 -4.51 -7.78
CA MET A 87 -3.23 -3.50 -7.19
C MET A 87 -4.43 -3.20 -8.08
N LYS A 88 -5.61 -3.21 -7.50
CA LYS A 88 -6.86 -2.87 -8.20
C LYS A 88 -6.90 -1.40 -8.61
N PRO A 89 -7.59 -1.05 -9.71
CA PRO A 89 -7.80 0.32 -10.12
C PRO A 89 -8.39 1.18 -9.01
N GLY A 90 -7.92 2.41 -8.87
CA GLY A 90 -8.36 3.35 -7.83
C GLY A 90 -7.73 3.13 -6.46
N ALA A 91 -7.06 2.00 -6.21
CA ALA A 91 -6.33 1.76 -4.96
C ALA A 91 -5.20 2.78 -4.78
N ARG A 92 -4.88 3.07 -3.53
CA ARG A 92 -3.91 4.09 -3.15
C ARG A 92 -2.62 3.45 -2.66
N LEU A 93 -1.49 4.06 -3.04
CA LEU A 93 -0.17 3.68 -2.57
C LEU A 93 0.46 4.86 -1.83
N VAL A 94 0.99 4.61 -0.65
CA VAL A 94 1.83 5.53 0.10
C VAL A 94 3.23 4.93 0.18
N LEU A 95 4.19 5.60 -0.44
CA LEU A 95 5.58 5.15 -0.50
C LEU A 95 6.47 6.14 0.25
N VAL A 96 7.20 5.66 1.26
CA VAL A 96 8.08 6.50 2.07
C VAL A 96 9.50 6.44 1.55
N SER A 97 10.12 7.60 1.35
CA SER A 97 11.52 7.85 0.96
C SER A 97 11.91 7.42 -0.46
N LYS A 98 11.01 6.83 -1.23
CA LYS A 98 11.25 6.42 -2.62
C LYS A 98 10.09 6.85 -3.50
N GLN A 99 10.36 7.03 -4.78
CA GLN A 99 9.35 7.33 -5.78
C GLN A 99 9.06 6.11 -6.66
N MET A 100 7.86 6.10 -7.23
CA MET A 100 7.42 5.16 -8.25
C MET A 100 7.75 5.70 -9.63
N GLU A 101 8.29 4.86 -10.51
CA GLU A 101 8.56 5.23 -11.91
C GLU A 101 7.51 4.62 -12.87
N SER A 102 6.69 3.71 -12.39
CA SER A 102 5.70 3.00 -13.19
C SER A 102 4.56 3.90 -13.65
N ASN A 103 4.25 3.84 -14.96
CA ASN A 103 3.09 4.52 -15.55
C ASN A 103 1.73 3.96 -15.10
N ALA A 104 1.71 2.83 -14.38
CA ALA A 104 0.49 2.26 -13.81
C ALA A 104 -0.09 3.09 -12.67
N PHE A 105 0.66 4.07 -12.18
CA PHE A 105 0.28 4.95 -11.09
C PHE A 105 0.30 6.41 -11.51
N GLU A 106 -0.53 7.19 -10.87
CA GLU A 106 -0.54 8.65 -10.99
C GLU A 106 -0.38 9.30 -9.61
N PRO A 107 0.31 10.43 -9.48
CA PRO A 107 0.33 11.20 -8.25
C PRO A 107 -1.08 11.50 -7.76
N TRP A 108 -1.32 11.40 -6.44
CA TRP A 108 -2.62 11.63 -5.85
C TRP A 108 -2.51 12.41 -4.54
N GLY A 109 -3.33 13.44 -4.39
CA GLY A 109 -3.36 14.25 -3.17
C GLY A 109 -2.67 15.61 -3.33
N PRO A 110 -2.29 16.26 -2.22
CA PRO A 110 -1.68 17.58 -2.26
C PRO A 110 -0.29 17.57 -2.90
N ASN A 111 0.14 18.70 -3.45
CA ASN A 111 1.48 18.93 -4.02
C ASN A 111 1.91 17.82 -4.99
N ASP A 112 1.04 17.44 -5.92
CA ASP A 112 1.28 16.35 -6.87
C ASP A 112 1.71 15.04 -6.19
N GLY A 113 1.03 14.71 -5.09
CA GLY A 113 1.26 13.47 -4.36
C GLY A 113 2.46 13.50 -3.41
N TYR A 114 3.01 14.65 -3.09
CA TYR A 114 4.12 14.76 -2.13
C TYR A 114 3.67 15.32 -0.78
N VAL A 115 4.10 14.66 0.30
CA VAL A 115 3.89 15.11 1.68
C VAL A 115 5.16 14.88 2.49
N SER A 116 5.65 15.93 3.16
CA SER A 116 6.70 15.79 4.17
C SER A 116 6.06 15.58 5.54
N VAL A 117 6.43 14.50 6.22
CA VAL A 117 5.88 14.13 7.52
C VAL A 117 6.95 14.22 8.58
N GLU A 118 6.67 14.98 9.64
CA GLU A 118 7.54 15.05 10.80
C GLU A 118 7.47 13.71 11.57
N GLN A 119 8.63 13.12 11.78
CA GLN A 119 8.72 11.86 12.52
C GLN A 119 8.74 12.15 14.03
N ALA A 120 7.81 11.57 14.78
CA ALA A 120 7.78 11.70 16.23
C ALA A 120 9.11 11.25 16.86
N HIS A 121 9.65 12.06 17.76
CA HIS A 121 10.93 11.83 18.45
C HIS A 121 12.18 11.87 17.53
N SER A 122 12.07 12.42 16.34
CA SER A 122 13.18 12.63 15.40
C SER A 122 13.23 14.08 14.94
N LYS A 123 14.42 14.55 14.56
CA LYS A 123 14.59 15.86 13.88
C LYS A 123 14.46 15.74 12.35
N TRP A 124 14.20 14.54 11.86
CA TRP A 124 14.14 14.24 10.43
C TRP A 124 12.70 14.17 9.96
N ASN A 125 12.44 14.79 8.83
CA ASN A 125 11.20 14.62 8.10
C ASN A 125 11.31 13.41 7.17
N LEU A 126 10.19 12.75 6.97
CA LEU A 126 10.05 11.67 5.99
C LEU A 126 9.35 12.19 4.75
N ASP A 127 9.94 11.95 3.60
CA ASP A 127 9.32 12.22 2.32
C ASP A 127 8.35 11.09 1.99
N CYS A 128 7.08 11.43 1.84
CA CYS A 128 6.03 10.49 1.49
C CYS A 128 5.48 10.85 0.11
N TYR A 129 5.39 9.84 -0.74
CA TYR A 129 4.84 9.95 -2.08
C TYR A 129 3.53 9.17 -2.16
N LEU A 130 2.47 9.86 -2.57
CA LEU A 130 1.13 9.32 -2.65
C LEU A 130 0.75 9.10 -4.10
N TYR A 131 0.26 7.91 -4.39
CA TYR A 131 -0.17 7.52 -5.72
C TYR A 131 -1.55 6.90 -5.69
N ARG A 132 -2.21 6.94 -6.85
CA ARG A 132 -3.41 6.17 -7.13
C ARG A 132 -3.14 5.25 -8.31
N LYS A 133 -3.54 3.99 -8.20
CA LYS A 133 -3.51 3.06 -9.32
C LYS A 133 -4.44 3.56 -10.40
N ARG A 134 -3.92 3.73 -11.63
CA ARG A 134 -4.73 4.13 -12.78
C ARG A 134 -5.80 3.10 -13.09
N GLU A 135 -6.91 3.57 -13.61
CA GLU A 135 -7.88 2.69 -14.23
C GLU A 135 -7.30 2.18 -15.56
N GLU A 136 -7.54 0.92 -15.88
CA GLU A 136 -7.20 0.42 -17.19
C GLU A 136 -8.04 1.18 -18.21
N SER A 137 -7.40 2.00 -19.05
CA SER A 137 -8.09 2.59 -20.19
C SER A 137 -8.42 1.43 -21.15
N PHE A 138 -9.70 1.07 -21.23
CA PHE A 138 -10.19 0.27 -22.36
C PHE A 138 -10.01 1.12 -23.62
N ASP A 139 -8.94 0.86 -24.34
CA ASP A 139 -8.76 1.41 -25.67
C ASP A 139 -9.81 0.76 -26.59
N VAL A 140 -10.92 1.48 -26.80
CA VAL A 140 -12.00 1.08 -27.71
C VAL A 140 -11.55 1.22 -29.19
N SER A 141 -10.26 1.40 -29.45
CA SER A 141 -9.72 1.69 -30.79
C SER A 141 -9.25 0.47 -31.59
N SER A 142 -9.64 -0.77 -31.22
CA SER A 142 -9.34 -1.95 -32.07
C SER A 142 -10.51 -2.89 -32.25
N SER A 143 -11.67 -2.36 -32.66
CA SER A 143 -12.74 -3.16 -33.24
C SER A 143 -13.17 -2.55 -34.58
N SER A 144 -12.30 -2.64 -35.57
CA SER A 144 -12.75 -2.60 -36.96
C SER A 144 -13.29 -4.00 -37.34
N ALA A 145 -14.53 -4.27 -36.91
CA ALA A 145 -15.27 -5.40 -37.43
C ALA A 145 -15.59 -5.13 -38.88
N THR A 146 -14.83 -5.70 -39.80
CA THR A 146 -15.17 -5.82 -41.19
C THR A 146 -16.36 -6.78 -41.30
N HIS A 147 -17.56 -6.20 -41.43
CA HIS A 147 -18.72 -6.93 -41.87
C HIS A 147 -18.52 -7.28 -43.36
N ARG A 148 -18.17 -8.53 -43.66
CA ARG A 148 -18.39 -9.11 -44.97
C ARG A 148 -19.84 -9.62 -45.03
N VAL A 149 -20.67 -8.89 -45.75
CA VAL A 149 -21.95 -9.41 -46.23
C VAL A 149 -21.62 -10.24 -47.46
N ALA A 150 -21.89 -11.55 -47.42
CA ALA A 150 -21.91 -12.42 -48.63
C ALA A 150 -23.36 -12.60 -49.06
N TRP A 151 -23.62 -12.38 -50.36
CA TRP A 151 -24.85 -12.69 -51.04
C TRP A 151 -24.92 -14.17 -51.40
#